data_27f1b4f5fe5076a02e5c19af4cee1e80
#
_entry.id   27f1b4f5fe5076a02e5c19af4cee1e80
#
_cell.length_a   1.000
_cell.length_b   1.000
_cell.length_c   1.000
_cell.angle_alpha   90.00
_cell.angle_beta   90.00
_cell.angle_gamma   90.00
#
_symmetry.space_group_name_H-M   'P 1'
#
loop_
_entity.id
_entity.type
_entity.pdbx_description
1 polymer ?
#
loop_
_entity_poly.entity_id
_entity_poly.type
_entity_poly.pdbx_seq_one_letter_code
_entity_poly.pdbx_strand_id
1 'polypeptide(L)'
;RRRRGSREQVGLVAAASVDAYDQDRITTRECPRPVKEDDRVNHVAALDAQVGPVFLTYRAQAEIDSLIARVVAGTPCYDFEADDETRHVFWVIDDAELVTQIESAINSLDCLYVADGHHRSAAASRVKKLRQDANPEHTGDEAYNFFLTVLFPHEQMQILDYNRLV
;
A
#
# COMPACT_ATOMS: atom_id res chain seq x y z
N ARG A 1 -8.64 9.32 3.81
CA ARG A 1 -9.92 9.41 3.07
C ARG A 1 -9.79 10.37 1.90
N ARG A 2 -10.32 9.97 0.77
CA ARG A 2 -10.45 10.80 -0.45
C ARG A 2 -11.94 10.90 -0.82
N ARG A 3 -12.41 12.10 -1.10
CA ARG A 3 -13.79 12.34 -1.53
C ARG A 3 -13.82 13.23 -2.78
N ARG A 4 -14.52 12.79 -3.82
CA ARG A 4 -14.79 13.57 -5.02
C ARG A 4 -16.27 13.44 -5.40
N GLY A 5 -17.00 14.56 -5.37
CA GLY A 5 -18.45 14.54 -5.52
C GLY A 5 -19.13 13.69 -4.44
N SER A 6 -19.97 12.75 -4.84
CA SER A 6 -20.65 11.80 -3.94
C SER A 6 -19.78 10.59 -3.56
N ARG A 7 -18.61 10.42 -4.18
CA ARG A 7 -17.77 9.25 -3.97
C ARG A 7 -16.77 9.49 -2.86
N GLU A 8 -16.73 8.56 -1.92
CA GLU A 8 -15.77 8.52 -0.83
C GLU A 8 -14.99 7.20 -0.83
N GLN A 9 -13.70 7.27 -0.56
CA GLN A 9 -12.80 6.12 -0.40
C GLN A 9 -11.94 6.34 0.84
N VAL A 10 -11.85 5.33 1.67
CA VAL A 10 -11.00 5.33 2.87
C VAL A 10 -9.95 4.24 2.72
N GLY A 11 -8.69 4.63 2.57
CA GLY A 11 -7.56 3.70 2.46
C GLY A 11 -6.68 3.74 3.70
N LEU A 12 -6.11 2.61 4.03
CA LEU A 12 -5.08 2.45 5.05
C LEU A 12 -3.71 2.56 4.40
N VAL A 13 -2.88 3.50 4.86
CA VAL A 13 -1.47 3.59 4.45
C VAL A 13 -0.62 2.83 5.45
N ALA A 14 0.18 1.89 4.97
CA ALA A 14 1.01 1.04 5.81
C ALA A 14 2.28 0.57 5.06
N ALA A 15 3.21 0.00 5.81
CA ALA A 15 4.33 -0.75 5.26
C ALA A 15 3.93 -2.23 5.16
N ALA A 16 3.97 -2.78 3.94
CA ALA A 16 3.69 -4.20 3.71
C ALA A 16 5.00 -5.00 3.60
N SER A 17 4.98 -6.23 4.09
CA SER A 17 6.14 -7.13 4.04
C SER A 17 6.46 -7.54 2.60
N VAL A 18 7.74 -7.43 2.23
CA VAL A 18 8.26 -7.99 0.97
C VAL A 18 8.17 -9.52 0.97
N ASP A 19 8.37 -10.18 2.12
CA ASP A 19 8.21 -11.64 2.21
C ASP A 19 6.78 -12.08 1.93
N ALA A 20 5.78 -11.30 2.37
CA ALA A 20 4.39 -11.59 2.06
C ALA A 20 4.11 -11.50 0.54
N TYR A 21 4.82 -10.61 -0.16
CA TYR A 21 4.77 -10.52 -1.63
C TYR A 21 5.48 -11.70 -2.28
N ASP A 22 6.67 -12.06 -1.84
CA ASP A 22 7.47 -13.15 -2.39
C ASP A 22 6.82 -14.54 -2.14
N GLN A 23 5.97 -14.65 -1.12
CA GLN A 23 5.20 -15.85 -0.76
C GLN A 23 3.77 -15.86 -1.33
N ASP A 24 3.45 -14.99 -2.29
CA ASP A 24 2.13 -14.86 -2.92
C ASP A 24 0.97 -14.53 -1.97
N ARG A 25 1.22 -14.10 -0.73
CA ARG A 25 0.20 -13.53 0.14
C ARG A 25 -0.26 -12.15 -0.32
N ILE A 26 0.61 -11.45 -1.06
CA ILE A 26 0.28 -10.24 -1.83
C ILE A 26 0.40 -10.62 -3.30
N THR A 27 -0.72 -10.96 -3.90
CA THR A 27 -0.79 -11.56 -5.23
C THR A 27 -0.76 -10.51 -6.33
N THR A 28 0.05 -10.74 -7.35
CA THR A 28 0.04 -9.96 -8.60
C THR A 28 -0.44 -10.82 -9.77
N ARG A 29 -1.17 -10.22 -10.72
CA ARG A 29 -1.60 -10.89 -11.96
C ARG A 29 -0.86 -10.41 -13.20
N GLU A 30 -0.08 -9.35 -13.08
CA GLU A 30 0.72 -8.82 -14.17
C GLU A 30 2.18 -9.27 -14.02
N CYS A 31 2.77 -9.72 -15.12
CA CYS A 31 4.21 -9.96 -15.17
C CYS A 31 4.94 -8.61 -15.31
N PRO A 32 5.80 -8.23 -14.38
CA PRO A 32 6.57 -7.01 -14.47
C PRO A 32 7.43 -7.00 -15.74
N ARG A 33 7.58 -5.82 -16.35
CA ARG A 33 8.50 -5.63 -17.49
C ARG A 33 9.90 -5.33 -16.97
N PRO A 34 10.94 -6.12 -17.32
CA PRO A 34 12.29 -5.97 -16.74
C PRO A 34 12.84 -4.53 -16.78
N VAL A 35 12.73 -3.85 -17.92
CA VAL A 35 13.24 -2.48 -18.09
C VAL A 35 12.59 -1.48 -17.12
N LYS A 36 11.28 -1.60 -16.88
CA LYS A 36 10.58 -0.71 -15.93
C LYS A 36 10.91 -1.04 -14.48
N GLU A 37 11.19 -2.29 -14.21
CA GLU A 37 11.60 -2.75 -12.90
C GLU A 37 13.00 -2.28 -12.57
N ASP A 38 13.96 -2.39 -13.52
CA ASP A 38 15.33 -1.88 -13.36
C ASP A 38 15.35 -0.38 -13.04
N ASP A 39 14.53 0.41 -13.73
CA ASP A 39 14.38 1.85 -13.47
C ASP A 39 13.90 2.10 -12.02
N ARG A 40 12.94 1.31 -11.52
CA ARG A 40 12.45 1.45 -10.14
C ARG A 40 13.46 1.00 -9.10
N VAL A 41 14.18 -0.07 -9.35
CA VAL A 41 15.28 -0.53 -8.48
C VAL A 41 16.35 0.55 -8.36
N ASN A 42 16.81 1.11 -9.50
CA ASN A 42 17.79 2.18 -9.51
C ASN A 42 17.30 3.43 -8.77
N HIS A 43 16.02 3.78 -8.94
CA HIS A 43 15.40 4.92 -8.28
C HIS A 43 15.39 4.75 -6.74
N VAL A 44 14.93 3.59 -6.25
CA VAL A 44 14.95 3.28 -4.81
C VAL A 44 16.37 3.25 -4.27
N ALA A 45 17.31 2.65 -5.01
CA ALA A 45 18.71 2.57 -4.59
C ALA A 45 19.37 3.96 -4.49
N ALA A 46 19.05 4.87 -5.42
CA ALA A 46 19.64 6.22 -5.45
C ALA A 46 19.04 7.16 -4.37
N LEU A 47 17.74 7.04 -4.08
CA LEU A 47 17.06 7.90 -3.12
C LEU A 47 17.05 7.34 -1.69
N ASP A 48 17.39 6.08 -1.52
CA ASP A 48 17.19 5.31 -0.28
C ASP A 48 15.76 5.40 0.27
N ALA A 49 14.79 5.56 -0.61
CA ALA A 49 13.38 5.77 -0.26
C ALA A 49 12.45 5.24 -1.34
N GLN A 50 11.24 4.88 -0.92
CA GLN A 50 10.14 4.53 -1.82
C GLN A 50 9.28 5.76 -2.08
N VAL A 51 9.15 6.16 -3.35
CA VAL A 51 8.53 7.42 -3.78
C VAL A 51 7.04 7.31 -4.11
N GLY A 52 6.43 6.16 -3.97
CA GLY A 52 5.01 6.02 -4.25
C GLY A 52 4.45 4.72 -3.71
N PRO A 53 3.26 4.75 -3.13
CA PRO A 53 2.66 3.56 -2.57
C PRO A 53 2.27 2.56 -3.67
N VAL A 54 2.37 1.28 -3.33
CA VAL A 54 1.71 0.21 -4.07
C VAL A 54 0.24 0.22 -3.67
N PHE A 55 -0.65 0.16 -4.65
CA PHE A 55 -2.07 0.12 -4.41
C PHE A 55 -2.53 -1.33 -4.25
N LEU A 56 -2.96 -1.67 -3.04
CA LEU A 56 -3.47 -2.99 -2.70
C LEU A 56 -4.99 -2.95 -2.49
N THR A 57 -5.64 -4.05 -2.80
CA THR A 57 -7.05 -4.25 -2.48
C THR A 57 -7.25 -5.59 -1.78
N TYR A 58 -8.31 -5.68 -0.97
CA TYR A 58 -8.68 -6.87 -0.23
C TYR A 58 -10.20 -7.06 -0.24
N ARG A 59 -10.67 -8.28 0.05
CA ARG A 59 -12.09 -8.54 0.25
C ARG A 59 -12.55 -7.88 1.55
N ALA A 60 -13.51 -6.97 1.46
CA ALA A 60 -14.05 -6.22 2.60
C ALA A 60 -14.38 -7.14 3.78
N GLN A 61 -14.00 -6.69 4.98
CA GLN A 61 -14.23 -7.37 6.24
C GLN A 61 -14.79 -6.36 7.25
N ALA A 62 -15.93 -6.70 7.86
CA ALA A 62 -16.62 -5.81 8.80
C ALA A 62 -15.75 -5.41 10.01
N GLU A 63 -14.85 -6.30 10.44
CA GLU A 63 -13.93 -6.02 11.53
C GLU A 63 -12.97 -4.90 11.14
N ILE A 64 -12.32 -4.99 9.96
CA ILE A 64 -11.40 -3.96 9.45
C ILE A 64 -12.14 -2.64 9.27
N ASP A 65 -13.34 -2.68 8.68
CA ASP A 65 -14.15 -1.48 8.47
C ASP A 65 -14.50 -0.80 9.80
N SER A 66 -14.82 -1.57 10.84
CA SER A 66 -15.09 -1.05 12.19
C SER A 66 -13.87 -0.39 12.83
N LEU A 67 -12.68 -0.99 12.70
CA LEU A 67 -11.43 -0.43 13.21
C LEU A 67 -11.09 0.88 12.50
N ILE A 68 -11.19 0.92 11.17
CA ILE A 68 -10.97 2.13 10.37
C ILE A 68 -12.00 3.22 10.69
N ALA A 69 -13.28 2.87 10.92
CA ALA A 69 -14.31 3.82 11.32
C ALA A 69 -13.99 4.51 12.65
N ARG A 70 -13.41 3.79 13.62
CA ARG A 70 -12.94 4.38 14.88
C ARG A 70 -11.87 5.45 14.64
N VAL A 71 -10.91 5.21 13.76
CA VAL A 71 -9.88 6.19 13.38
C VAL A 71 -10.51 7.43 12.75
N VAL A 72 -11.39 7.23 11.78
CA VAL A 72 -12.02 8.29 10.99
C VAL A 72 -12.98 9.15 11.82
N ALA A 73 -13.48 8.64 12.95
CA ALA A 73 -14.29 9.40 13.90
C ALA A 73 -13.48 10.40 14.74
N GLY A 74 -12.14 10.23 14.78
CA GLY A 74 -11.23 11.13 15.50
C GLY A 74 -10.93 12.40 14.72
N THR A 75 -10.11 13.27 15.33
CA THR A 75 -9.67 14.52 14.71
C THR A 75 -8.61 14.24 13.64
N PRO A 76 -8.78 14.68 12.39
CA PRO A 76 -7.77 14.52 11.36
C PRO A 76 -6.55 15.42 11.60
N CYS A 77 -5.37 14.96 11.19
CA CYS A 77 -4.16 15.79 11.17
C CYS A 77 -4.09 16.71 9.94
N TYR A 78 -4.70 16.29 8.82
CA TYR A 78 -4.84 17.10 7.61
C TYR A 78 -6.24 16.96 7.03
N ASP A 79 -6.81 18.07 6.59
CA ASP A 79 -8.10 18.14 5.89
C ASP A 79 -8.04 19.32 4.91
N PHE A 80 -7.96 19.01 3.61
CA PHE A 80 -7.84 20.02 2.56
C PHE A 80 -8.52 19.58 1.28
N GLU A 81 -8.84 20.54 0.44
CA GLU A 81 -9.33 20.33 -0.92
C GLU A 81 -8.23 20.65 -1.92
N ALA A 82 -7.99 19.75 -2.85
CA ALA A 82 -7.04 19.93 -3.95
C ALA A 82 -7.69 20.68 -5.12
N ASP A 83 -6.88 21.19 -6.05
CA ASP A 83 -7.33 21.98 -7.21
C ASP A 83 -8.32 21.22 -8.12
N ASP A 84 -8.36 19.90 -8.06
CA ASP A 84 -9.29 19.04 -8.81
C ASP A 84 -10.62 18.77 -8.07
N GLU A 85 -10.94 19.59 -7.05
CA GLU A 85 -12.12 19.48 -6.19
C GLU A 85 -12.16 18.17 -5.39
N THR A 86 -11.01 17.53 -5.22
CA THR A 86 -10.89 16.32 -4.39
C THR A 86 -10.52 16.71 -2.97
N ARG A 87 -11.38 16.36 -2.01
CA ARG A 87 -11.07 16.54 -0.58
C ARG A 87 -10.25 15.37 -0.07
N HIS A 88 -9.13 15.69 0.56
CA HIS A 88 -8.22 14.76 1.21
C HIS A 88 -8.25 14.96 2.71
N VAL A 89 -8.43 13.86 3.46
CA VAL A 89 -8.43 13.89 4.92
C VAL A 89 -7.52 12.77 5.41
N PHE A 90 -6.60 13.10 6.35
CA PHE A 90 -5.63 12.18 6.89
C PHE A 90 -5.70 12.11 8.40
N TRP A 91 -5.57 10.91 8.93
CA TRP A 91 -5.41 10.60 10.35
C TRP A 91 -4.11 9.84 10.55
N VAL A 92 -3.42 10.09 11.63
CA VAL A 92 -2.33 9.25 12.11
C VAL A 92 -2.93 8.24 13.10
N ILE A 93 -2.52 7.00 13.02
CA ILE A 93 -2.88 5.95 13.96
C ILE A 93 -1.66 5.76 14.86
N ASP A 94 -1.70 6.35 16.07
CA ASP A 94 -0.63 6.34 17.06
C ASP A 94 -0.97 5.52 18.32
N ASP A 95 -2.20 5.03 18.42
CA ASP A 95 -2.64 4.09 19.45
C ASP A 95 -2.09 2.68 19.14
N ALA A 96 -1.12 2.23 19.94
CA ALA A 96 -0.44 0.95 19.74
C ALA A 96 -1.40 -0.26 19.79
N GLU A 97 -2.45 -0.21 20.63
CA GLU A 97 -3.44 -1.29 20.69
C GLU A 97 -4.27 -1.33 19.39
N LEU A 98 -4.70 -0.18 18.89
CA LEU A 98 -5.45 -0.08 17.65
C LEU A 98 -4.59 -0.50 16.44
N VAL A 99 -3.31 -0.13 16.42
CA VAL A 99 -2.35 -0.61 15.39
C VAL A 99 -2.29 -2.14 15.41
N THR A 100 -2.10 -2.75 16.58
CA THR A 100 -2.03 -4.21 16.72
C THR A 100 -3.33 -4.90 16.28
N GLN A 101 -4.49 -4.32 16.60
CA GLN A 101 -5.79 -4.83 16.14
C GLN A 101 -5.91 -4.79 14.62
N ILE A 102 -5.54 -3.68 13.99
CA ILE A 102 -5.56 -3.51 12.53
C ILE A 102 -4.59 -4.49 11.86
N GLU A 103 -3.37 -4.61 12.36
CA GLU A 103 -2.37 -5.55 11.83
C GLU A 103 -2.87 -7.00 11.92
N SER A 104 -3.44 -7.40 13.06
CA SER A 104 -4.00 -8.73 13.24
C SER A 104 -5.13 -9.00 12.25
N ALA A 105 -6.06 -8.04 12.09
CA ALA A 105 -7.17 -8.17 11.17
C ALA A 105 -6.73 -8.26 9.71
N ILE A 106 -5.75 -7.45 9.28
CA ILE A 106 -5.16 -7.53 7.92
C ILE A 106 -4.40 -8.84 7.72
N ASN A 107 -3.63 -9.29 8.72
CA ASN A 107 -2.87 -10.54 8.63
C ASN A 107 -3.76 -11.79 8.63
N SER A 108 -5.01 -11.70 9.08
CA SER A 108 -6.01 -12.78 9.02
C SER A 108 -6.62 -12.97 7.62
N LEU A 109 -6.41 -12.03 6.70
CA LEU A 109 -6.88 -12.15 5.32
C LEU A 109 -6.12 -13.25 4.58
N ASP A 110 -6.82 -14.02 3.74
CA ASP A 110 -6.21 -15.07 2.91
C ASP A 110 -5.14 -14.50 1.98
N CYS A 111 -5.42 -13.36 1.35
CA CYS A 111 -4.49 -12.67 0.47
C CYS A 111 -4.88 -11.20 0.25
N LEU A 112 -3.90 -10.42 -0.18
CA LEU A 112 -4.05 -9.07 -0.73
C LEU A 112 -3.78 -9.12 -2.25
N TYR A 113 -4.33 -8.18 -2.99
CA TYR A 113 -4.17 -8.11 -4.44
C TYR A 113 -3.54 -6.78 -4.84
N VAL A 114 -2.51 -6.83 -5.68
CA VAL A 114 -1.92 -5.63 -6.28
C VAL A 114 -2.89 -5.10 -7.34
N ALA A 115 -3.48 -3.93 -7.11
CA ALA A 115 -4.34 -3.24 -8.06
C ALA A 115 -3.56 -2.28 -8.96
N ASP A 116 -2.50 -1.65 -8.43
CA ASP A 116 -1.53 -0.84 -9.18
C ASP A 116 -0.18 -0.84 -8.48
N GLY A 117 0.88 -0.64 -9.24
CA GLY A 117 2.25 -0.59 -8.70
C GLY A 117 3.00 -1.91 -8.80
N HIS A 118 2.65 -2.81 -9.73
CA HIS A 118 3.31 -4.09 -9.96
C HIS A 118 4.83 -3.98 -10.11
N HIS A 119 5.33 -2.94 -10.80
CA HIS A 119 6.77 -2.69 -10.91
C HIS A 119 7.39 -2.16 -9.61
N ARG A 120 6.62 -1.49 -8.75
CA ARG A 120 7.09 -1.00 -7.44
C ARG A 120 7.24 -2.14 -6.44
N SER A 121 6.26 -3.05 -6.37
CA SER A 121 6.35 -4.24 -5.51
C SER A 121 7.48 -5.19 -5.96
N ALA A 122 7.61 -5.45 -7.27
CA ALA A 122 8.71 -6.26 -7.80
C ALA A 122 10.09 -5.62 -7.55
N ALA A 123 10.22 -4.29 -7.72
CA ALA A 123 11.44 -3.59 -7.40
C ALA A 123 11.78 -3.63 -5.90
N ALA A 124 10.79 -3.56 -5.01
CA ALA A 124 11.00 -3.69 -3.58
C ALA A 124 11.58 -5.07 -3.21
N SER A 125 11.09 -6.16 -3.82
CA SER A 125 11.64 -7.52 -3.65
C SER A 125 13.11 -7.58 -4.07
N ARG A 126 13.45 -7.02 -5.24
CA ARG A 126 14.83 -6.99 -5.72
C ARG A 126 15.75 -6.15 -4.84
N VAL A 127 15.30 -4.97 -4.40
CA VAL A 127 16.08 -4.10 -3.49
C VAL A 127 16.32 -4.78 -2.16
N LYS A 128 15.30 -5.45 -1.59
CA LYS A 128 15.46 -6.25 -0.39
C LYS A 128 16.57 -7.26 -0.56
N LYS A 129 16.52 -8.09 -1.61
CA LYS A 129 17.54 -9.11 -1.86
C LYS A 129 18.95 -8.52 -1.97
N LEU A 130 19.13 -7.44 -2.75
CA LEU A 130 20.42 -6.78 -2.91
C LEU A 130 20.98 -6.25 -1.58
N ARG A 131 20.12 -5.67 -0.75
CA ARG A 131 20.54 -5.10 0.55
C ARG A 131 20.76 -6.18 1.60
N GLN A 132 19.96 -7.22 1.60
CA GLN A 132 20.13 -8.36 2.49
C GLN A 132 21.44 -9.09 2.19
N ASP A 133 21.76 -9.34 0.92
CA ASP A 133 23.01 -9.98 0.50
C ASP A 133 24.26 -9.14 0.89
N ALA A 134 24.10 -7.82 0.98
CA ALA A 134 25.16 -6.89 1.38
C ALA A 134 25.22 -6.63 2.90
N ASN A 135 24.27 -7.12 3.69
CA ASN A 135 24.17 -6.88 5.12
C ASN A 135 24.40 -8.15 5.95
N PRO A 136 25.63 -8.40 6.44
CA PRO A 136 25.93 -9.57 7.28
C PRO A 136 25.21 -9.55 8.64
N GLU A 137 24.68 -8.39 9.06
CA GLU A 137 23.95 -8.22 10.31
C GLU A 137 22.44 -8.14 10.09
N HIS A 138 21.94 -8.72 9.00
CA HIS A 138 20.51 -8.72 8.69
C HIS A 138 19.68 -9.40 9.79
N THR A 139 18.69 -8.67 10.31
CA THR A 139 17.80 -9.13 11.39
C THR A 139 16.38 -9.43 10.94
N GLY A 140 15.95 -8.81 9.84
CA GLY A 140 14.56 -8.84 9.35
C GLY A 140 13.77 -7.57 9.67
N ASP A 141 14.28 -6.70 10.56
CA ASP A 141 13.60 -5.46 10.97
C ASP A 141 13.98 -4.25 10.11
N GLU A 142 14.91 -4.41 9.19
CA GLU A 142 15.40 -3.31 8.35
C GLU A 142 14.30 -2.81 7.38
N ALA A 143 14.31 -1.52 7.12
CA ALA A 143 13.30 -0.85 6.29
C ALA A 143 13.15 -1.43 4.87
N TYR A 144 14.19 -2.02 4.32
CA TYR A 144 14.13 -2.68 3.00
C TYR A 144 13.32 -3.99 2.98
N ASN A 145 12.93 -4.52 4.15
CA ASN A 145 12.02 -5.68 4.25
C ASN A 145 10.56 -5.30 4.02
N PHE A 146 10.27 -4.01 3.86
CA PHE A 146 8.92 -3.48 3.71
C PHE A 146 8.81 -2.56 2.50
N PHE A 147 7.61 -2.40 1.99
CA PHE A 147 7.31 -1.41 0.95
C PHE A 147 6.03 -0.63 1.27
N LEU A 148 6.04 0.65 0.87
CA LEU A 148 4.92 1.57 1.11
C LEU A 148 3.69 1.12 0.33
N THR A 149 2.55 1.03 1.00
CA THR A 149 1.28 0.62 0.41
C THR A 149 0.13 1.52 0.81
N VAL A 150 -0.92 1.50 0.01
CA VAL A 150 -2.25 1.95 0.38
C VAL A 150 -3.24 0.82 0.10
N LEU A 151 -4.01 0.43 1.12
CA LEU A 151 -4.95 -0.68 1.07
C LEU A 151 -6.39 -0.16 1.03
N PHE A 152 -7.21 -0.68 0.13
CA PHE A 152 -8.64 -0.37 0.06
C PHE A 152 -9.47 -1.65 0.03
N PRO A 153 -10.63 -1.69 0.70
CA PRO A 153 -11.58 -2.77 0.51
C PRO A 153 -12.12 -2.76 -0.92
N HIS A 154 -12.34 -3.93 -1.51
CA HIS A 154 -12.75 -4.07 -2.91
C HIS A 154 -14.04 -3.32 -3.26
N GLU A 155 -14.95 -3.16 -2.30
CA GLU A 155 -16.22 -2.46 -2.48
C GLU A 155 -16.05 -0.94 -2.73
N GLN A 156 -14.91 -0.37 -2.31
CA GLN A 156 -14.58 1.03 -2.55
C GLN A 156 -13.80 1.24 -3.86
N MET A 157 -13.51 0.15 -4.59
CA MET A 157 -12.80 0.22 -5.86
C MET A 157 -13.72 0.66 -7.00
N GLN A 158 -13.17 1.38 -7.95
CA GLN A 158 -13.83 1.70 -9.20
C GLN A 158 -12.89 1.35 -10.36
N ILE A 159 -13.41 0.56 -11.26
CA ILE A 159 -12.76 0.30 -12.53
C ILE A 159 -13.31 1.34 -13.50
N LEU A 160 -12.41 2.18 -14.02
CA LEU A 160 -12.73 3.16 -15.05
C LEU A 160 -12.28 2.64 -16.41
N ASP A 161 -13.04 2.97 -17.44
CA ASP A 161 -12.65 2.67 -18.81
C ASP A 161 -11.34 3.39 -19.13
N TYR A 162 -10.39 2.66 -19.70
CA TYR A 162 -9.13 3.20 -20.20
C TYR A 162 -9.12 3.12 -21.73
N ASN A 163 -9.99 3.93 -22.32
CA ASN A 163 -10.16 3.96 -23.78
C ASN A 163 -9.01 4.70 -24.45
N ARG A 164 -8.58 4.18 -25.60
CA ARG A 164 -7.68 4.87 -26.53
C ARG A 164 -8.51 5.29 -27.73
N LEU A 165 -8.51 6.56 -28.04
CA LEU A 165 -9.02 7.06 -29.32
C LEU A 165 -7.96 6.80 -30.39
N VAL A 166 -8.36 6.17 -31.48
CA VAL A 166 -7.53 5.88 -32.66
C VAL A 166 -7.88 6.87 -33.75
#